data_885de32c5df817b8145cff8143db9f52
#
_entry.id   885de32c5df817b8145cff8143db9f52
#
_cell.length_a   1.000
_cell.length_b   1.000
_cell.length_c   1.000
_cell.angle_alpha   90.00
_cell.angle_beta   90.00
_cell.angle_gamma   90.00
#
_symmetry.space_group_name_H-M   'P 1'
#
loop_
_entity.id
_entity.type
_entity.pdbx_description
1 polymer ?
#
loop_
_entity_poly.entity_id
_entity_poly.type
_entity_poly.pdbx_seq_one_letter_code
_entity_poly.pdbx_strand_id
1 'polypeptide(L)'
;MSNIKLVKTVMAFAVAVVSTIVVSGCGNKNAPASGSESKEQSQTASVSSGAISVEIPPMSSTGVMYGVIIDASKKSMTLQSDMGTTVKFGLNEDMDITGVKEGITTGAAVKVEYEGKAVGDSAKKIKIKKITDSEKLPKLDKAALAAAGEIILAIESKDQSTLARLCEYPLVFDTGKEKRIGSVQDFISIKKSEVFTGRLISSVSKTNLFVTNAYSDGFLLGLSKPNIVVSSTKDGYLITGFHYR
;
A
#
# COMPACT_ATOMS: atom_id res chain seq x y z
N MET A 1 -5.74 -1.23 -47.13
CA MET A 1 -6.64 -0.51 -46.20
C MET A 1 -7.49 -1.52 -45.49
N SER A 2 -7.14 -1.89 -44.29
CA SER A 2 -7.91 -2.86 -43.51
C SER A 2 -8.08 -2.30 -42.09
N ASN A 3 -9.33 -1.97 -41.72
CA ASN A 3 -9.72 -1.44 -40.43
C ASN A 3 -9.85 -2.57 -39.43
N ILE A 4 -8.93 -2.66 -38.48
CA ILE A 4 -9.06 -3.53 -37.33
C ILE A 4 -9.77 -2.74 -36.23
N LYS A 5 -11.03 -3.11 -35.95
CA LYS A 5 -11.81 -2.59 -34.81
C LYS A 5 -11.33 -3.27 -33.54
N LEU A 6 -10.72 -2.50 -32.66
CA LEU A 6 -10.32 -2.91 -31.32
C LEU A 6 -11.54 -2.99 -30.42
N VAL A 7 -11.95 -4.20 -30.08
CA VAL A 7 -13.05 -4.45 -29.11
C VAL A 7 -12.46 -4.35 -27.69
N LYS A 8 -12.83 -3.30 -26.97
CA LYS A 8 -12.50 -3.14 -25.54
C LYS A 8 -13.51 -3.99 -24.74
N THR A 9 -13.07 -5.13 -24.26
CA THR A 9 -13.84 -5.94 -23.28
C THR A 9 -13.55 -5.40 -21.88
N VAL A 10 -14.53 -4.72 -21.29
CA VAL A 10 -14.50 -4.31 -19.89
C VAL A 10 -15.05 -5.46 -19.05
N MET A 11 -14.20 -6.19 -18.35
CA MET A 11 -14.62 -7.15 -17.33
C MET A 11 -14.82 -6.44 -15.99
N ALA A 12 -16.07 -6.31 -15.58
CA ALA A 12 -16.43 -5.88 -14.24
C ALA A 12 -16.43 -7.11 -13.31
N PHE A 13 -15.51 -7.17 -12.35
CA PHE A 13 -15.54 -8.14 -11.27
C PHE A 13 -16.22 -7.52 -10.04
N ALA A 14 -17.37 -8.07 -9.68
CA ALA A 14 -18.02 -7.80 -8.40
C ALA A 14 -17.46 -8.76 -7.35
N VAL A 15 -16.75 -8.23 -6.33
CA VAL A 15 -16.33 -9.00 -5.16
C VAL A 15 -17.34 -8.78 -4.05
N ALA A 16 -18.11 -9.82 -3.74
CA ALA A 16 -18.97 -9.88 -2.57
C ALA A 16 -18.15 -10.34 -1.37
N VAL A 17 -17.95 -9.45 -0.39
CA VAL A 17 -17.34 -9.80 0.90
C VAL A 17 -18.45 -10.15 1.88
N VAL A 18 -18.55 -11.42 2.24
CA VAL A 18 -19.41 -11.92 3.32
C VAL A 18 -18.57 -11.95 4.60
N SER A 19 -18.89 -11.06 5.54
CA SER A 19 -18.29 -11.04 6.87
C SER A 19 -19.22 -11.80 7.84
N THR A 20 -18.78 -12.97 8.31
CA THR A 20 -19.41 -13.69 9.42
C THR A 20 -18.72 -13.33 10.73
N ILE A 21 -19.44 -12.66 11.60
CA ILE A 21 -19.03 -12.39 12.99
C ILE A 21 -19.47 -13.57 13.85
N VAL A 22 -18.52 -14.28 14.46
CA VAL A 22 -18.81 -15.27 15.50
C VAL A 22 -18.45 -14.64 16.84
N VAL A 23 -19.48 -14.37 17.63
CA VAL A 23 -19.36 -13.98 19.04
C VAL A 23 -19.49 -15.26 19.88
N SER A 24 -18.44 -15.63 20.62
CA SER A 24 -18.52 -16.65 21.65
C SER A 24 -18.13 -16.03 22.98
N GLY A 25 -19.14 -15.76 23.80
CA GLY A 25 -18.94 -15.48 25.21
C GLY A 25 -19.00 -16.77 26.00
N CYS A 26 -18.17 -16.88 27.03
CA CYS A 26 -18.48 -17.71 28.18
C CYS A 26 -17.73 -17.18 29.42
N GLY A 27 -18.50 -16.81 30.38
CA GLY A 27 -18.02 -16.44 31.71
C GLY A 27 -17.75 -17.66 32.59
N ASN A 28 -16.96 -17.49 33.61
CA ASN A 28 -17.18 -18.22 34.84
C ASN A 28 -16.71 -17.43 36.08
N LYS A 29 -17.58 -17.49 37.11
CA LYS A 29 -17.43 -16.96 38.45
C LYS A 29 -16.56 -17.90 39.28
N ASN A 30 -15.77 -17.36 40.22
CA ASN A 30 -15.85 -17.66 41.65
C ASN A 30 -14.67 -17.03 42.42
N ALA A 31 -15.00 -16.22 43.41
CA ALA A 31 -14.19 -15.90 44.57
C ALA A 31 -14.61 -16.85 45.70
N PRO A 32 -13.99 -16.91 46.91
CA PRO A 32 -13.31 -15.86 47.64
C PRO A 32 -12.11 -16.28 48.54
N ALA A 33 -11.49 -15.25 49.11
CA ALA A 33 -11.00 -15.10 50.47
C ALA A 33 -9.50 -15.24 50.81
N SER A 34 -9.01 -14.14 51.31
CA SER A 34 -8.26 -13.91 52.56
C SER A 34 -6.74 -14.09 52.61
N GLY A 35 -6.05 -12.99 52.95
CA GLY A 35 -4.92 -13.06 53.85
C GLY A 35 -3.65 -12.27 53.48
N SER A 36 -3.50 -11.11 54.18
CA SER A 36 -2.25 -10.51 54.72
C SER A 36 -1.03 -10.11 53.85
N GLU A 37 -0.83 -8.83 53.86
CA GLU A 37 0.42 -8.05 54.02
C GLU A 37 1.78 -8.72 53.87
N SER A 38 2.61 -8.19 52.91
CA SER A 38 3.94 -7.64 53.22
C SER A 38 4.52 -6.89 52.05
N LYS A 39 5.08 -5.71 52.32
CA LYS A 39 5.83 -4.84 51.44
C LYS A 39 7.14 -5.51 51.03
N GLU A 40 7.45 -5.51 49.73
CA GLU A 40 8.84 -5.32 49.29
C GLU A 40 8.86 -4.83 47.86
N GLN A 41 9.50 -3.67 47.70
CA GLN A 41 9.78 -3.06 46.38
C GLN A 41 10.81 -3.91 45.65
N SER A 42 10.43 -4.43 44.47
CA SER A 42 11.39 -4.87 43.49
C SER A 42 10.95 -4.35 42.12
N GLN A 43 11.70 -3.38 41.63
CA GLN A 43 11.56 -2.87 40.26
C GLN A 43 12.01 -3.96 39.30
N THR A 44 11.09 -4.65 38.68
CA THR A 44 11.36 -5.43 37.47
C THR A 44 10.85 -4.63 36.28
N ALA A 45 11.79 -4.13 35.52
CA ALA A 45 11.53 -3.52 34.22
C ALA A 45 10.91 -4.58 33.29
N SER A 46 9.59 -4.53 33.13
CA SER A 46 8.93 -5.27 32.05
C SER A 46 9.23 -4.57 30.73
N VAL A 47 10.06 -5.21 29.89
CA VAL A 47 10.26 -4.82 28.52
C VAL A 47 8.97 -5.11 27.77
N SER A 48 8.08 -4.13 27.74
CA SER A 48 6.92 -4.11 26.88
C SER A 48 7.40 -4.11 25.44
N SER A 49 7.09 -5.16 24.72
CA SER A 49 7.24 -5.25 23.27
C SER A 49 6.35 -4.17 22.64
N GLY A 50 6.87 -2.95 22.57
CA GLY A 50 6.21 -1.83 21.94
C GLY A 50 6.14 -2.04 20.44
N ALA A 51 4.95 -2.32 19.94
CA ALA A 51 4.64 -2.01 18.55
C ALA A 51 5.03 -0.55 18.32
N ILE A 52 5.98 -0.30 17.43
CA ILE A 52 6.36 1.05 17.03
C ILE A 52 5.18 1.58 16.22
N SER A 53 4.21 2.17 16.92
CA SER A 53 3.24 3.07 16.31
C SER A 53 4.05 4.30 15.89
N VAL A 54 4.34 4.42 14.61
CA VAL A 54 4.84 5.68 14.07
C VAL A 54 3.69 6.68 14.26
N GLU A 55 3.75 7.48 15.32
CA GLU A 55 2.86 8.61 15.49
C GLU A 55 3.12 9.58 14.34
N ILE A 56 2.21 9.55 13.35
CA ILE A 56 2.14 10.61 12.35
C ILE A 56 1.74 11.87 13.11
N PRO A 57 2.52 12.96 13.04
CA PRO A 57 2.20 14.17 13.78
C PRO A 57 0.76 14.60 13.45
N PRO A 58 -0.01 15.12 14.44
CA PRO A 58 -1.40 15.52 14.22
C PRO A 58 -1.43 16.60 13.15
N MET A 59 -1.91 16.25 11.96
CA MET A 59 -2.10 17.21 10.89
C MET A 59 -3.16 18.22 11.31
N SER A 60 -2.92 19.49 11.00
CA SER A 60 -3.84 20.61 11.24
C SER A 60 -5.22 20.33 10.67
N SER A 61 -6.23 21.07 11.13
CA SER A 61 -7.61 20.97 10.64
C SER A 61 -7.77 21.29 9.14
N THR A 62 -6.76 21.93 8.56
CA THR A 62 -6.60 22.15 7.12
C THR A 62 -5.19 21.72 6.74
N GLY A 63 -5.05 20.99 5.64
CA GLY A 63 -3.76 20.49 5.21
C GLY A 63 -3.59 20.41 3.71
N VAL A 64 -2.33 20.29 3.30
CA VAL A 64 -1.92 20.02 1.94
C VAL A 64 -1.14 18.71 1.94
N MET A 65 -1.45 17.82 1.02
CA MET A 65 -0.74 16.57 0.82
C MET A 65 -0.34 16.43 -0.65
N TYR A 66 0.91 16.10 -0.89
CA TYR A 66 1.39 15.66 -2.20
C TYR A 66 1.38 14.14 -2.23
N GLY A 67 0.97 13.57 -3.33
CA GLY A 67 0.94 12.12 -3.46
C GLY A 67 0.77 11.68 -4.90
N VAL A 68 1.04 10.39 -5.12
CA VAL A 68 0.72 9.70 -6.38
C VAL A 68 -0.58 8.92 -6.16
N ILE A 69 -1.53 9.05 -7.06
CA ILE A 69 -2.76 8.26 -7.04
C ILE A 69 -2.42 6.82 -7.38
N ILE A 70 -2.60 5.92 -6.41
CA ILE A 70 -2.30 4.48 -6.57
C ILE A 70 -3.56 3.63 -6.76
N ASP A 71 -4.74 4.17 -6.41
CA ASP A 71 -6.05 3.58 -6.69
C ASP A 71 -7.08 4.69 -6.85
N ALA A 72 -7.99 4.54 -7.80
CA ALA A 72 -9.06 5.50 -8.06
C ALA A 72 -10.37 4.82 -8.43
N SER A 73 -11.46 5.29 -7.85
CA SER A 73 -12.82 4.90 -8.15
C SER A 73 -13.72 6.14 -8.24
N LYS A 74 -14.99 5.97 -8.60
CA LYS A 74 -15.96 7.08 -8.61
C LYS A 74 -16.17 7.72 -7.23
N LYS A 75 -15.91 7.00 -6.13
CA LYS A 75 -16.23 7.43 -4.76
C LYS A 75 -15.03 7.58 -3.85
N SER A 76 -13.86 7.13 -4.29
CA SER A 76 -12.64 7.18 -3.48
C SER A 76 -11.39 7.20 -4.33
N MET A 77 -10.32 7.78 -3.77
CA MET A 77 -8.97 7.63 -4.29
C MET A 77 -8.01 7.25 -3.14
N THR A 78 -6.96 6.54 -3.48
CA THR A 78 -5.89 6.20 -2.56
C THR A 78 -4.62 6.86 -3.05
N LEU A 79 -3.96 7.61 -2.17
CA LEU A 79 -2.69 8.28 -2.43
C LEU A 79 -1.55 7.57 -1.72
N GLN A 80 -0.44 7.39 -2.41
CA GLN A 80 0.86 7.22 -1.79
C GLN A 80 1.48 8.61 -1.62
N SER A 81 1.57 9.08 -0.38
CA SER A 81 2.04 10.43 -0.09
C SER A 81 3.55 10.57 -0.34
N ASP A 82 4.02 11.80 -0.46
CA ASP A 82 5.45 12.14 -0.55
C ASP A 82 6.23 11.87 0.77
N MET A 83 5.52 11.49 1.83
CA MET A 83 6.09 10.99 3.09
C MET A 83 6.14 9.45 3.16
N GLY A 84 5.74 8.74 2.11
CA GLY A 84 5.71 7.27 2.09
C GLY A 84 4.59 6.67 2.95
N THR A 85 3.42 7.29 2.95
CA THR A 85 2.23 6.76 3.64
C THR A 85 1.07 6.64 2.68
N THR A 86 0.32 5.55 2.78
CA THR A 86 -0.89 5.32 2.00
C THR A 86 -2.09 5.96 2.69
N VAL A 87 -2.81 6.83 1.99
CA VAL A 87 -4.00 7.53 2.51
C VAL A 87 -5.16 7.35 1.56
N LYS A 88 -6.29 6.85 2.08
CA LYS A 88 -7.54 6.71 1.33
C LYS A 88 -8.49 7.86 1.61
N PHE A 89 -8.91 8.56 0.55
CA PHE A 89 -9.86 9.66 0.60
C PHE A 89 -11.21 9.25 0.01
N GLY A 90 -12.30 9.69 0.63
CA GLY A 90 -13.61 9.73 -0.03
C GLY A 90 -13.68 10.91 -0.98
N LEU A 91 -14.20 10.70 -2.18
CA LEU A 91 -14.48 11.79 -3.14
C LEU A 91 -15.89 12.33 -2.89
N ASN A 92 -16.02 13.64 -2.83
CA ASN A 92 -17.28 14.36 -2.67
C ASN A 92 -17.57 15.21 -3.92
N GLU A 93 -18.84 15.48 -4.17
CA GLU A 93 -19.27 16.23 -5.38
C GLU A 93 -18.82 17.69 -5.36
N ASP A 94 -18.63 18.27 -4.18
CA ASP A 94 -18.27 19.69 -3.99
C ASP A 94 -16.75 19.97 -4.15
N MET A 95 -15.91 18.93 -4.43
CA MET A 95 -14.49 19.16 -4.55
C MET A 95 -14.10 19.79 -5.88
N ASP A 96 -13.18 20.74 -5.86
CA ASP A 96 -12.60 21.34 -7.05
C ASP A 96 -11.50 20.44 -7.64
N ILE A 97 -11.72 19.91 -8.83
CA ILE A 97 -10.75 19.11 -9.60
C ILE A 97 -10.33 19.79 -10.91
N THR A 98 -10.68 21.05 -11.11
CA THR A 98 -10.40 21.78 -12.38
C THR A 98 -8.93 21.93 -12.67
N GLY A 99 -8.08 21.80 -11.64
CA GLY A 99 -6.62 21.82 -11.78
C GLY A 99 -5.97 20.48 -12.12
N VAL A 100 -6.73 19.40 -12.38
CA VAL A 100 -6.21 18.09 -12.75
C VAL A 100 -6.46 17.85 -14.25
N LYS A 101 -5.43 17.96 -15.07
CA LYS A 101 -5.54 17.93 -16.55
C LYS A 101 -6.07 16.59 -17.09
N GLU A 102 -5.65 15.48 -16.47
CA GLU A 102 -5.98 14.13 -16.95
C GLU A 102 -7.04 13.45 -16.06
N GLY A 103 -7.64 14.20 -15.14
CA GLY A 103 -8.58 13.68 -14.15
C GLY A 103 -7.90 12.81 -13.06
N ILE A 104 -8.74 12.26 -12.18
CA ILE A 104 -8.28 11.40 -11.07
C ILE A 104 -7.97 10.01 -11.62
N THR A 105 -6.72 9.77 -12.00
CA THR A 105 -6.25 8.51 -12.62
C THR A 105 -5.02 7.97 -11.89
N THR A 106 -4.85 6.64 -11.86
CA THR A 106 -3.67 6.00 -11.29
C THR A 106 -2.38 6.45 -11.96
N GLY A 107 -1.32 6.61 -11.17
CA GLY A 107 -0.03 7.12 -11.61
C GLY A 107 0.04 8.65 -11.69
N ALA A 108 -1.08 9.39 -11.54
CA ALA A 108 -1.04 10.84 -11.53
C ALA A 108 -0.46 11.36 -10.21
N ALA A 109 0.48 12.31 -10.31
CA ALA A 109 1.01 13.04 -9.16
C ALA A 109 0.14 14.26 -8.91
N VAL A 110 -0.42 14.37 -7.71
CA VAL A 110 -1.38 15.40 -7.33
C VAL A 110 -1.02 16.09 -6.02
N LYS A 111 -1.55 17.30 -5.88
CA LYS A 111 -1.63 18.06 -4.63
C LYS A 111 -3.08 18.05 -4.18
N VAL A 112 -3.34 17.64 -2.95
CA VAL A 112 -4.66 17.59 -2.33
C VAL A 112 -4.72 18.60 -1.20
N GLU A 113 -5.67 19.53 -1.28
CA GLU A 113 -6.02 20.44 -0.19
C GLU A 113 -7.27 19.88 0.52
N TYR A 114 -7.19 19.72 1.84
CA TYR A 114 -8.23 19.03 2.60
C TYR A 114 -8.49 19.69 3.96
N GLU A 115 -9.67 19.46 4.52
CA GLU A 115 -10.04 19.76 5.89
C GLU A 115 -10.22 18.46 6.69
N GLY A 116 -9.76 18.46 7.94
CA GLY A 116 -9.86 17.33 8.85
C GLY A 116 -8.49 16.78 9.23
N LYS A 117 -8.49 15.72 10.04
CA LYS A 117 -7.26 15.05 10.47
C LYS A 117 -7.03 13.80 9.63
N ALA A 118 -5.92 13.77 8.91
CA ALA A 118 -5.50 12.62 8.11
C ALA A 118 -4.72 11.62 8.98
N VAL A 119 -5.39 10.96 9.92
CA VAL A 119 -4.75 9.98 10.82
C VAL A 119 -5.54 8.67 10.78
N GLY A 120 -4.90 7.59 10.32
CA GLY A 120 -5.45 6.25 10.32
C GLY A 120 -6.85 6.15 9.67
N ASP A 121 -7.75 5.38 10.27
CA ASP A 121 -9.13 5.21 9.78
C ASP A 121 -9.97 6.50 9.78
N SER A 122 -9.51 7.55 10.43
CA SER A 122 -10.18 8.86 10.39
C SER A 122 -9.99 9.60 9.07
N ALA A 123 -9.13 9.13 8.18
CA ALA A 123 -9.02 9.63 6.80
C ALA A 123 -10.36 9.60 6.03
N LYS A 124 -11.30 8.71 6.42
CA LYS A 124 -12.68 8.68 5.89
C LYS A 124 -13.50 9.93 6.20
N LYS A 125 -13.09 10.73 7.19
CA LYS A 125 -13.77 11.98 7.60
C LYS A 125 -13.11 13.24 7.04
N ILE A 126 -12.09 13.09 6.20
CA ILE A 126 -11.43 14.21 5.55
C ILE A 126 -12.33 14.72 4.43
N LYS A 127 -12.57 16.04 4.42
CA LYS A 127 -13.22 16.71 3.31
C LYS A 127 -12.16 17.26 2.35
N ILE A 128 -12.12 16.71 1.13
CA ILE A 128 -11.27 17.27 0.07
C ILE A 128 -11.91 18.59 -0.39
N LYS A 129 -11.10 19.63 -0.46
CA LYS A 129 -11.47 20.93 -1.01
C LYS A 129 -11.08 21.05 -2.46
N LYS A 130 -9.83 20.68 -2.76
CA LYS A 130 -9.25 20.87 -4.08
C LYS A 130 -8.22 19.82 -4.38
N ILE A 131 -8.19 19.37 -5.63
CA ILE A 131 -7.13 18.53 -6.19
C ILE A 131 -6.57 19.25 -7.41
N THR A 132 -5.25 19.34 -7.51
CA THR A 132 -4.53 19.89 -8.66
C THR A 132 -3.42 18.96 -9.06
N ASP A 133 -2.91 19.11 -10.29
CA ASP A 133 -1.63 18.50 -10.65
C ASP A 133 -0.56 18.94 -9.67
N SER A 134 0.33 18.02 -9.30
CA SER A 134 1.44 18.34 -8.40
C SER A 134 2.50 19.16 -9.10
N GLU A 135 2.96 20.24 -8.45
CA GLU A 135 4.16 20.97 -8.86
C GLU A 135 5.46 20.21 -8.56
N LYS A 136 5.39 19.22 -7.64
CA LYS A 136 6.46 18.26 -7.41
C LYS A 136 6.34 17.15 -8.43
N LEU A 137 7.39 16.94 -9.24
CA LEU A 137 7.39 15.91 -10.26
C LEU A 137 8.14 14.67 -9.79
N PRO A 138 7.51 13.49 -9.77
CA PRO A 138 8.19 12.22 -9.59
C PRO A 138 9.21 11.99 -10.71
N LYS A 139 10.24 11.19 -10.43
CA LYS A 139 11.24 10.81 -11.46
C LYS A 139 10.77 9.65 -12.36
N LEU A 140 9.83 8.86 -11.86
CA LEU A 140 9.20 7.79 -12.63
C LEU A 140 8.12 8.38 -13.55
N ASP A 141 7.94 7.78 -14.72
CA ASP A 141 6.82 8.11 -15.58
C ASP A 141 5.47 7.62 -15.01
N LYS A 142 4.38 8.07 -15.60
CA LYS A 142 3.03 7.75 -15.12
C LYS A 142 2.73 6.24 -15.11
N ALA A 143 3.23 5.50 -16.09
CA ALA A 143 3.01 4.05 -16.18
C ALA A 143 3.78 3.31 -15.07
N ALA A 144 5.03 3.71 -14.80
CA ALA A 144 5.83 3.19 -13.69
C ALA A 144 5.20 3.51 -12.34
N LEU A 145 4.67 4.74 -12.17
CA LEU A 145 3.97 5.13 -10.95
C LEU A 145 2.68 4.33 -10.71
N ALA A 146 1.91 4.06 -11.78
CA ALA A 146 0.72 3.24 -11.69
C ALA A 146 1.06 1.79 -11.30
N ALA A 147 2.07 1.18 -11.93
CA ALA A 147 2.55 -0.15 -11.60
C ALA A 147 3.07 -0.22 -10.16
N ALA A 148 3.87 0.77 -9.73
CA ALA A 148 4.34 0.88 -8.35
C ALA A 148 3.18 0.90 -7.34
N GLY A 149 2.14 1.68 -7.64
CA GLY A 149 0.94 1.76 -6.81
C GLY A 149 0.19 0.43 -6.68
N GLU A 150 -0.01 -0.27 -7.79
CA GLU A 150 -0.67 -1.58 -7.79
C GLU A 150 0.11 -2.62 -6.98
N ILE A 151 1.45 -2.62 -7.10
CA ILE A 151 2.32 -3.49 -6.30
C ILE A 151 2.25 -3.15 -4.81
N ILE A 152 2.30 -1.85 -4.44
CA ILE A 152 2.18 -1.41 -3.05
C ILE A 152 0.87 -1.90 -2.45
N LEU A 153 -0.26 -1.71 -3.13
CA LEU A 153 -1.57 -2.17 -2.67
C LEU A 153 -1.66 -3.68 -2.53
N ALA A 154 -1.10 -4.45 -3.48
CA ALA A 154 -1.07 -5.91 -3.41
C ALA A 154 -0.22 -6.40 -2.21
N ILE A 155 0.88 -5.71 -1.91
CA ILE A 155 1.73 -6.02 -0.74
C ILE A 155 1.02 -5.67 0.57
N GLU A 156 0.39 -4.50 0.68
CA GLU A 156 -0.34 -4.07 1.88
C GLU A 156 -1.54 -4.96 2.19
N SER A 157 -2.29 -5.33 1.17
CA SER A 157 -3.44 -6.23 1.30
C SER A 157 -3.07 -7.72 1.40
N LYS A 158 -1.79 -8.06 1.20
CA LYS A 158 -1.28 -9.45 1.13
C LYS A 158 -2.02 -10.27 0.07
N ASP A 159 -2.34 -9.64 -1.06
CA ASP A 159 -2.99 -10.29 -2.19
C ASP A 159 -1.96 -10.96 -3.10
N GLN A 160 -1.69 -12.24 -2.80
CA GLN A 160 -0.72 -13.04 -3.53
C GLN A 160 -1.15 -13.29 -4.98
N SER A 161 -2.44 -13.39 -5.23
CA SER A 161 -2.97 -13.65 -6.58
C SER A 161 -2.76 -12.44 -7.49
N THR A 162 -3.03 -11.24 -7.01
CA THR A 162 -2.74 -10.01 -7.73
C THR A 162 -1.22 -9.86 -7.91
N LEU A 163 -0.44 -10.05 -6.83
CA LEU A 163 1.01 -9.93 -6.89
C LEU A 163 1.65 -10.90 -7.90
N ALA A 164 1.13 -12.14 -7.99
CA ALA A 164 1.59 -13.13 -8.96
C ALA A 164 1.38 -12.69 -10.43
N ARG A 165 0.28 -11.98 -10.71
CA ARG A 165 0.01 -11.45 -12.06
C ARG A 165 0.87 -10.25 -12.43
N LEU A 166 1.40 -9.55 -11.44
CA LEU A 166 2.31 -8.43 -11.63
C LEU A 166 3.77 -8.85 -11.79
N CYS A 167 4.06 -10.17 -11.82
CA CYS A 167 5.40 -10.71 -11.99
C CYS A 167 5.69 -11.11 -13.43
N GLU A 168 6.90 -10.84 -13.89
CA GLU A 168 7.51 -11.45 -15.09
C GLU A 168 8.15 -12.78 -14.70
N TYR A 169 7.96 -13.81 -15.49
CA TYR A 169 8.53 -15.14 -15.24
C TYR A 169 9.55 -15.51 -16.31
N PRO A 170 10.68 -16.15 -15.92
CA PRO A 170 11.05 -16.63 -14.58
C PRO A 170 11.45 -15.52 -13.63
N LEU A 171 10.88 -15.52 -12.40
CA LEU A 171 11.07 -14.54 -11.36
C LEU A 171 12.23 -14.90 -10.44
N VAL A 172 13.06 -13.94 -10.04
CA VAL A 172 14.07 -14.11 -8.99
C VAL A 172 13.43 -13.98 -7.60
N PHE A 173 13.63 -14.96 -6.73
CA PHE A 173 13.14 -14.97 -5.35
C PHE A 173 14.30 -15.30 -4.40
N ASP A 174 14.92 -14.24 -3.84
CA ASP A 174 16.12 -14.34 -2.99
C ASP A 174 15.78 -14.14 -1.51
N THR A 175 15.75 -15.23 -0.76
CA THR A 175 15.61 -15.25 0.71
C THR A 175 16.96 -15.46 1.43
N GLY A 176 18.08 -15.26 0.73
CA GLY A 176 19.45 -15.61 1.13
C GLY A 176 19.99 -16.82 0.36
N LYS A 177 19.10 -17.48 -0.38
CA LYS A 177 19.42 -18.40 -1.47
C LYS A 177 18.51 -18.03 -2.63
N GLU A 178 19.11 -17.68 -3.75
CA GLU A 178 18.38 -17.35 -4.97
C GLU A 178 17.63 -18.59 -5.47
N LYS A 179 16.34 -18.39 -5.75
CA LYS A 179 15.49 -19.35 -6.45
C LYS A 179 14.88 -18.65 -7.67
N ARG A 180 14.66 -19.41 -8.74
CA ARG A 180 13.89 -18.96 -9.89
C ARG A 180 12.52 -19.59 -9.84
N ILE A 181 11.49 -18.75 -9.83
CA ILE A 181 10.08 -19.15 -9.85
C ILE A 181 9.65 -19.12 -11.30
N GLY A 182 9.23 -20.28 -11.83
CA GLY A 182 8.99 -20.46 -13.27
C GLY A 182 7.63 -19.96 -13.76
N SER A 183 6.63 -19.86 -12.87
CA SER A 183 5.25 -19.56 -13.27
C SER A 183 4.44 -18.90 -12.18
N VAL A 184 3.30 -18.32 -12.56
CA VAL A 184 2.25 -17.81 -11.64
C VAL A 184 1.88 -18.86 -10.60
N GLN A 185 1.70 -20.12 -11.04
CA GLN A 185 1.26 -21.21 -10.17
C GLN A 185 2.33 -21.57 -9.13
N ASP A 186 3.59 -21.56 -9.54
CA ASP A 186 4.71 -21.79 -8.62
C ASP A 186 4.78 -20.67 -7.57
N PHE A 187 4.58 -19.41 -7.97
CA PHE A 187 4.55 -18.28 -7.05
C PHE A 187 3.40 -18.38 -6.04
N ILE A 188 2.19 -18.73 -6.50
CA ILE A 188 1.02 -18.89 -5.62
C ILE A 188 1.23 -20.06 -4.62
N SER A 189 2.02 -21.07 -4.97
CA SER A 189 2.34 -22.20 -4.09
C SER A 189 3.28 -21.84 -2.93
N ILE A 190 4.00 -20.71 -3.00
CA ILE A 190 4.85 -20.23 -1.90
C ILE A 190 3.95 -19.84 -0.71
N LYS A 191 4.37 -20.18 0.50
CA LYS A 191 3.63 -19.79 1.71
C LYS A 191 3.51 -18.27 1.79
N LYS A 192 2.31 -17.75 2.06
CA LYS A 192 2.06 -16.30 2.19
C LYS A 192 3.01 -15.62 3.18
N SER A 193 3.37 -16.29 4.28
CA SER A 193 4.31 -15.77 5.28
C SER A 193 5.75 -15.62 4.76
N GLU A 194 6.13 -16.35 3.72
CA GLU A 194 7.44 -16.23 3.07
C GLU A 194 7.45 -15.05 2.10
N VAL A 195 6.32 -14.82 1.39
CA VAL A 195 6.16 -13.69 0.46
C VAL A 195 5.95 -12.39 1.24
N PHE A 196 4.99 -12.36 2.15
CA PHE A 196 4.57 -11.15 2.86
C PHE A 196 5.22 -11.06 4.25
N THR A 197 6.54 -10.96 4.29
CA THR A 197 7.24 -10.70 5.57
C THR A 197 6.94 -9.30 6.06
N GLY A 198 6.86 -9.10 7.39
CA GLY A 198 6.61 -7.78 7.96
C GLY A 198 7.64 -6.74 7.53
N ARG A 199 8.91 -7.16 7.32
CA ARG A 199 9.98 -6.29 6.83
C ARG A 199 9.75 -5.86 5.38
N LEU A 200 9.32 -6.77 4.48
CA LEU A 200 9.02 -6.43 3.08
C LEU A 200 7.83 -5.47 3.02
N ILE A 201 6.73 -5.80 3.72
CA ILE A 201 5.55 -4.93 3.78
C ILE A 201 5.97 -3.52 4.23
N SER A 202 6.68 -3.40 5.36
CA SER A 202 7.12 -2.11 5.87
C SER A 202 8.05 -1.36 4.91
N SER A 203 8.94 -2.06 4.21
CA SER A 203 9.86 -1.44 3.26
C SER A 203 9.13 -0.89 2.03
N VAL A 204 8.22 -1.69 1.46
CA VAL A 204 7.48 -1.33 0.24
C VAL A 204 6.43 -0.26 0.53
N SER A 205 5.64 -0.40 1.62
CA SER A 205 4.60 0.58 1.97
C SER A 205 5.15 1.96 2.29
N LYS A 206 6.41 2.06 2.75
CA LYS A 206 7.08 3.33 3.03
C LYS A 206 7.82 3.92 1.83
N THR A 207 7.68 3.34 0.64
CA THR A 207 8.33 3.87 -0.55
C THR A 207 7.76 5.24 -0.90
N ASN A 208 8.64 6.24 -0.96
CA ASN A 208 8.29 7.57 -1.45
C ASN A 208 8.48 7.61 -2.97
N LEU A 209 7.38 7.60 -3.72
CA LEU A 209 7.39 7.55 -5.17
C LEU A 209 7.96 8.83 -5.84
N PHE A 210 8.02 9.96 -5.12
CA PHE A 210 8.60 11.19 -5.64
C PHE A 210 10.13 11.17 -5.72
N VAL A 211 10.78 10.37 -4.85
CA VAL A 211 12.24 10.26 -4.80
C VAL A 211 12.77 8.92 -5.32
N THR A 212 11.87 8.00 -5.65
CA THR A 212 12.24 6.72 -6.26
C THR A 212 12.94 6.98 -7.60
N ASN A 213 14.17 6.46 -7.73
CA ASN A 213 14.94 6.64 -8.94
C ASN A 213 14.53 5.61 -9.99
N ALA A 214 14.38 6.08 -11.23
CA ALA A 214 14.40 5.20 -12.40
C ALA A 214 15.84 4.73 -12.65
N TYR A 215 15.98 3.48 -13.00
CA TYR A 215 17.18 2.91 -13.63
C TYR A 215 16.95 2.78 -15.13
N SER A 216 17.95 2.30 -15.89
CA SER A 216 17.85 2.15 -17.35
C SER A 216 16.64 1.29 -17.79
N ASP A 217 16.24 0.33 -16.96
CA ASP A 217 15.27 -0.71 -17.27
C ASP A 217 14.21 -0.93 -16.18
N GLY A 218 14.06 0.00 -15.22
CA GLY A 218 13.07 -0.14 -14.17
C GLY A 218 13.31 0.69 -12.91
N PHE A 219 12.82 0.20 -11.77
CA PHE A 219 12.95 0.87 -10.47
C PHE A 219 12.88 -0.13 -9.30
N LEU A 220 13.18 0.34 -8.09
CA LEU A 220 13.07 -0.46 -6.87
C LEU A 220 11.95 0.06 -5.98
N LEU A 221 11.17 -0.85 -5.40
CA LEU A 221 10.29 -0.57 -4.28
C LEU A 221 10.95 -1.05 -2.99
N GLY A 222 11.12 -0.10 -2.05
CA GLY A 222 11.97 -0.28 -0.86
C GLY A 222 13.37 0.28 -1.07
N LEU A 223 13.86 1.06 -0.08
CA LEU A 223 15.16 1.75 -0.16
C LEU A 223 16.36 0.82 0.00
N SER A 224 16.16 -0.30 0.67
CA SER A 224 17.17 -1.32 0.94
C SER A 224 16.50 -2.68 1.00
N LYS A 225 17.27 -3.74 1.14
CA LYS A 225 16.68 -5.08 1.34
C LYS A 225 15.92 -5.17 2.68
N PRO A 226 14.73 -5.71 2.70
CA PRO A 226 14.02 -6.31 1.57
C PRO A 226 13.45 -5.27 0.59
N ASN A 227 13.52 -5.59 -0.71
CA ASN A 227 12.98 -4.77 -1.79
C ASN A 227 12.42 -5.61 -2.92
N ILE A 228 11.70 -4.95 -3.82
CA ILE A 228 11.15 -5.53 -5.04
C ILE A 228 11.80 -4.81 -6.23
N VAL A 229 12.31 -5.58 -7.17
CA VAL A 229 12.81 -5.09 -8.45
C VAL A 229 11.68 -5.11 -9.44
N VAL A 230 11.43 -3.97 -10.08
CA VAL A 230 10.43 -3.80 -11.13
C VAL A 230 11.16 -3.39 -12.39
N SER A 231 10.95 -4.13 -13.47
CA SER A 231 11.60 -3.87 -14.76
C SER A 231 10.57 -3.46 -15.82
N SER A 232 11.01 -2.63 -16.76
CA SER A 232 10.26 -2.33 -17.97
C SER A 232 10.33 -3.53 -18.91
N THR A 233 9.20 -4.08 -19.28
CA THR A 233 9.06 -5.23 -20.19
C THR A 233 8.18 -4.83 -21.38
N LYS A 234 8.06 -5.73 -22.36
CA LYS A 234 7.13 -5.52 -23.50
C LYS A 234 5.66 -5.39 -23.06
N ASP A 235 5.31 -5.95 -21.90
CA ASP A 235 3.95 -5.96 -21.34
C ASP A 235 3.74 -4.85 -20.29
N GLY A 236 4.71 -3.96 -20.09
CA GLY A 236 4.71 -2.86 -19.14
C GLY A 236 5.73 -3.04 -18.01
N TYR A 237 5.48 -2.44 -16.87
CA TYR A 237 6.33 -2.58 -15.68
C TYR A 237 5.91 -3.78 -14.85
N LEU A 238 6.76 -4.80 -14.77
CA LEU A 238 6.50 -6.04 -14.04
C LEU A 238 7.59 -6.32 -12.99
N ILE A 239 7.24 -7.07 -11.96
CA ILE A 239 8.16 -7.52 -10.92
C ILE A 239 9.07 -8.60 -11.51
N THR A 240 10.39 -8.40 -11.46
CA THR A 240 11.41 -9.36 -11.89
C THR A 240 12.19 -9.98 -10.74
N GLY A 241 12.06 -9.42 -9.51
CA GLY A 241 12.73 -9.98 -8.36
C GLY A 241 12.20 -9.52 -7.01
N PHE A 242 12.30 -10.43 -6.05
CA PHE A 242 12.12 -10.18 -4.62
C PHE A 242 13.45 -10.46 -3.92
N HIS A 243 13.99 -9.50 -3.20
CA HIS A 243 15.23 -9.61 -2.44
C HIS A 243 14.97 -9.36 -0.96
N TYR A 244 15.07 -10.39 -0.12
CA TYR A 244 14.76 -10.31 1.31
C TYR A 244 15.98 -10.07 2.20
N ARG A 245 17.23 -10.39 1.71
CA ARG A 245 18.49 -10.26 2.44
C ARG A 245 19.60 -9.65 1.57
#